data_2fb68f27aa590a7cf7c11f607181c926
#
_entry.id   2fb68f27aa590a7cf7c11f607181c926
#
_cell.length_a   1.000
_cell.length_b   1.000
_cell.length_c   1.000
_cell.angle_alpha   90.00
_cell.angle_beta   90.00
_cell.angle_gamma   90.00
#
_symmetry.space_group_name_H-M   'P 1'
#
loop_
_entity.id
_entity.type
_entity.pdbx_description
1 polymer ?
#
loop_
_entity_poly.entity_id
_entity_poly.type
_entity_poly.pdbx_seq_one_letter_code
_entity_poly.pdbx_strand_id
1 'polypeptide(L)'
;MVTYGMLQAFLQGAFELIFPDNCLLCRRFLNSLHQRQLCAGCLELLVLNPTPFNRQSASDPLAFDHAWSACLFNEPAQKLLHAFKYNSKTSLCKTFVPLMITFIDRHSLPLQKFDLIAPIPLHPARLRERGYNQSALLSLALSRHYNILHSENLLIRQKMTPTQTGLGAKQRWTNMEGAFRIPNPTDIEGKNIILIDDLFTTGATVHSAAQVLKTAGAAKVGVLTFSVTEGTH
;
A
#
# COMPACT_ATOMS: atom_id res chain seq x y z
N MET A 1 -35.51 -13.54 22.11
CA MET A 1 -34.27 -12.92 21.60
C MET A 1 -33.12 -13.91 21.29
N VAL A 2 -33.19 -15.15 21.74
CA VAL A 2 -32.10 -16.19 21.51
C VAL A 2 -32.14 -16.84 20.14
N THR A 3 -33.27 -16.85 19.45
CA THR A 3 -33.47 -17.56 18.18
C THR A 3 -32.83 -16.91 16.95
N TYR A 4 -32.64 -15.58 16.95
CA TYR A 4 -32.06 -14.85 15.80
C TYR A 4 -30.56 -15.08 15.69
N GLY A 5 -29.83 -15.16 16.80
CA GLY A 5 -28.39 -15.43 16.82
C GLY A 5 -28.03 -16.86 16.40
N MET A 6 -28.87 -17.86 16.78
CA MET A 6 -28.65 -19.26 16.38
C MET A 6 -28.89 -19.48 14.89
N LEU A 7 -29.89 -18.81 14.30
CA LEU A 7 -30.18 -18.91 12.87
C LEU A 7 -29.07 -18.25 12.03
N GLN A 8 -28.54 -17.10 12.48
CA GLN A 8 -27.40 -16.45 11.82
C GLN A 8 -26.13 -17.31 11.90
N ALA A 9 -25.83 -17.90 13.06
CA ALA A 9 -24.69 -18.80 13.21
C ALA A 9 -24.83 -20.07 12.34
N PHE A 10 -26.04 -20.63 12.23
CA PHE A 10 -26.30 -21.79 11.39
C PHE A 10 -26.20 -21.47 9.90
N LEU A 11 -26.73 -20.33 9.45
CA LEU A 11 -26.62 -19.86 8.07
C LEU A 11 -25.16 -19.52 7.70
N GLN A 12 -24.42 -18.96 8.64
CA GLN A 12 -23.00 -18.65 8.46
C GLN A 12 -22.17 -19.94 8.37
N GLY A 13 -22.43 -20.93 9.23
CA GLY A 13 -21.79 -22.24 9.16
C GLY A 13 -22.11 -23.01 7.87
N ALA A 14 -23.37 -22.96 7.41
CA ALA A 14 -23.78 -23.56 6.14
C ALA A 14 -23.13 -22.87 4.92
N PHE A 15 -22.99 -21.52 4.95
CA PHE A 15 -22.32 -20.75 3.92
C PHE A 15 -20.81 -21.05 3.86
N GLU A 16 -20.18 -21.23 5.01
CA GLU A 16 -18.76 -21.61 5.14
C GLU A 16 -18.48 -23.04 4.64
N LEU A 17 -19.42 -23.94 4.79
CA LEU A 17 -19.35 -25.30 4.24
C LEU A 17 -19.41 -25.32 2.69
N ILE A 18 -20.18 -24.40 2.10
CA ILE A 18 -20.37 -24.31 0.63
C ILE A 18 -19.27 -23.44 -0.01
N PHE A 19 -18.78 -22.42 0.71
CA PHE A 19 -17.74 -21.49 0.24
C PHE A 19 -16.60 -21.38 1.26
N PRO A 20 -15.80 -22.45 1.43
CA PRO A 20 -14.72 -22.41 2.41
C PRO A 20 -13.67 -21.38 2.05
N ASP A 21 -13.28 -20.57 3.04
CA ASP A 21 -12.14 -19.71 2.90
C ASP A 21 -10.84 -20.53 2.82
N ASN A 22 -10.17 -20.44 1.69
CA ASN A 22 -8.90 -21.12 1.46
C ASN A 22 -7.74 -20.14 1.50
N CYS A 23 -6.62 -20.59 2.05
CA CYS A 23 -5.38 -19.83 2.03
C CYS A 23 -5.00 -19.46 0.58
N LEU A 24 -4.76 -18.17 0.31
CA LEU A 24 -4.45 -17.69 -1.03
C LEU A 24 -3.13 -18.23 -1.59
N LEU A 25 -2.21 -18.68 -0.73
CA LEU A 25 -0.92 -19.24 -1.15
C LEU A 25 -0.95 -20.78 -1.28
N CYS A 26 -1.29 -21.50 -0.20
CA CYS A 26 -1.21 -22.96 -0.17
C CYS A 26 -2.54 -23.68 -0.39
N ARG A 27 -3.64 -22.94 -0.55
CA ARG A 27 -5.00 -23.49 -0.75
C ARG A 27 -5.56 -24.32 0.41
N ARG A 28 -4.85 -24.43 1.55
CA ARG A 28 -5.34 -25.10 2.75
C ARG A 28 -6.59 -24.38 3.25
N PHE A 29 -7.57 -25.15 3.74
CA PHE A 29 -8.76 -24.64 4.39
C PHE A 29 -8.40 -23.75 5.60
N LEU A 30 -9.04 -22.58 5.68
CA LEU A 30 -8.92 -21.66 6.80
C LEU A 30 -10.14 -21.81 7.68
N ASN A 31 -9.91 -22.05 8.98
CA ASN A 31 -11.02 -21.99 9.92
C ASN A 31 -11.39 -20.51 10.08
N SER A 32 -12.64 -20.16 9.77
CA SER A 32 -13.18 -18.80 9.54
C SER A 32 -13.04 -17.82 10.71
N LEU A 33 -12.69 -18.30 11.91
CA LEU A 33 -12.55 -17.48 13.13
C LEU A 33 -11.51 -16.35 13.01
N HIS A 34 -10.66 -16.34 11.98
CA HIS A 34 -9.50 -15.42 11.93
C HIS A 34 -9.56 -14.37 10.82
N GLN A 35 -10.58 -14.34 9.96
CA GLN A 35 -10.73 -13.34 8.87
C GLN A 35 -9.45 -13.06 8.05
N ARG A 36 -8.45 -13.92 8.11
CA ARG A 36 -7.17 -13.81 7.41
C ARG A 36 -7.26 -14.59 6.10
N GLN A 37 -6.68 -14.03 5.04
CA GLN A 37 -6.61 -14.70 3.73
C GLN A 37 -5.44 -15.70 3.65
N LEU A 38 -4.69 -15.91 4.76
CA LEU A 38 -3.52 -16.77 4.86
C LEU A 38 -3.58 -17.62 6.13
N CYS A 39 -3.13 -18.88 6.02
CA CYS A 39 -2.82 -19.69 7.19
C CYS A 39 -1.53 -19.18 7.86
N ALA A 40 -1.29 -19.57 9.13
CA ALA A 40 -0.12 -19.12 9.90
C ALA A 40 1.20 -19.41 9.18
N GLY A 41 1.42 -20.62 8.69
CA GLY A 41 2.66 -20.97 7.97
C GLY A 41 2.87 -20.16 6.68
N CYS A 42 1.80 -19.78 5.97
CA CYS A 42 1.92 -18.91 4.79
C CYS A 42 2.14 -17.43 5.15
N LEU A 43 1.65 -17.00 6.31
CA LEU A 43 1.92 -15.65 6.82
C LEU A 43 3.39 -15.46 7.16
N GLU A 44 4.04 -16.48 7.74
CA GLU A 44 5.46 -16.50 8.08
C GLU A 44 6.39 -16.42 6.86
N LEU A 45 5.89 -16.79 5.66
CA LEU A 45 6.65 -16.62 4.41
C LEU A 45 6.76 -15.17 3.95
N LEU A 46 5.98 -14.25 4.54
CA LEU A 46 6.11 -12.82 4.29
C LEU A 46 7.22 -12.25 5.17
N VAL A 47 8.38 -12.04 4.57
CA VAL A 47 9.57 -11.58 5.27
C VAL A 47 9.47 -10.08 5.56
N LEU A 48 9.32 -9.72 6.85
CA LEU A 48 9.44 -8.33 7.28
C LEU A 48 10.84 -7.81 6.98
N ASN A 49 10.91 -6.58 6.49
CA ASN A 49 12.19 -5.92 6.23
C ASN A 49 12.95 -5.77 7.56
N PRO A 50 14.18 -6.29 7.68
CA PRO A 50 14.94 -6.26 8.93
C PRO A 50 15.45 -4.85 9.28
N THR A 51 15.51 -3.96 8.28
CA THR A 51 15.97 -2.59 8.46
C THR A 51 14.95 -1.61 7.88
N PRO A 52 14.76 -0.42 8.49
CA PRO A 52 14.01 0.63 7.82
C PRO A 52 14.81 1.03 6.58
N PHE A 53 14.28 0.67 5.42
CA PHE A 53 14.88 1.03 4.15
C PHE A 53 14.77 2.55 4.00
N ASN A 54 15.90 3.22 3.96
CA ASN A 54 15.97 4.66 3.68
C ASN A 54 16.84 4.84 2.44
N ARG A 55 16.21 4.97 1.27
CA ARG A 55 16.93 5.24 0.05
C ARG A 55 17.27 6.73 -0.03
N GLN A 56 18.51 7.05 0.27
CA GLN A 56 19.13 8.29 -0.15
C GLN A 56 20.07 7.95 -1.30
N SER A 57 19.74 8.36 -2.51
CA SER A 57 20.70 8.29 -3.62
C SER A 57 21.65 9.47 -3.51
N ALA A 58 22.94 9.21 -3.33
CA ALA A 58 23.97 10.25 -3.35
C ALA A 58 24.16 10.87 -4.73
N SER A 59 23.70 10.21 -5.81
CA SER A 59 23.93 10.64 -7.20
C SER A 59 22.72 11.32 -7.86
N ASP A 60 21.49 11.14 -7.30
CA ASP A 60 20.29 11.79 -7.80
C ASP A 60 19.38 12.16 -6.63
N PRO A 61 19.14 13.45 -6.35
CA PRO A 61 18.32 13.88 -5.23
C PRO A 61 16.86 13.45 -5.47
N LEU A 62 16.44 12.45 -4.71
CA LEU A 62 15.04 12.01 -4.71
C LEU A 62 14.19 13.11 -4.09
N ALA A 63 12.99 13.32 -4.62
CA ALA A 63 12.09 14.38 -4.14
C ALA A 63 11.44 14.07 -2.78
N PHE A 64 11.59 12.84 -2.26
CA PHE A 64 11.12 12.47 -0.92
C PHE A 64 12.27 12.43 0.10
N ASP A 65 11.94 12.76 1.35
CA ASP A 65 12.92 12.83 2.45
C ASP A 65 13.20 11.45 3.06
N HIS A 66 12.18 10.55 3.06
CA HIS A 66 12.26 9.22 3.64
C HIS A 66 11.47 8.22 2.79
N ALA A 67 11.98 6.99 2.70
CA ALA A 67 11.23 5.87 2.13
C ALA A 67 11.39 4.63 3.01
N TRP A 68 10.26 4.00 3.34
CA TRP A 68 10.18 2.81 4.16
C TRP A 68 9.35 1.74 3.46
N SER A 69 9.71 0.49 3.66
CA SER A 69 8.97 -0.64 3.10
C SER A 69 8.89 -1.77 4.12
N ALA A 70 7.67 -2.23 4.40
CA ALA A 70 7.43 -3.16 5.49
C ALA A 70 7.95 -4.57 5.25
N CYS A 71 7.85 -5.07 4.01
CA CYS A 71 8.23 -6.43 3.64
C CYS A 71 9.20 -6.45 2.45
N LEU A 72 10.02 -7.49 2.38
CA LEU A 72 10.81 -7.80 1.20
C LEU A 72 9.90 -8.40 0.11
N PHE A 73 10.18 -8.07 -1.16
CA PHE A 73 9.44 -8.60 -2.29
C PHE A 73 9.97 -9.99 -2.65
N ASN A 74 9.28 -11.01 -2.16
CA ASN A 74 9.54 -12.41 -2.48
C ASN A 74 8.34 -13.03 -3.23
N GLU A 75 8.45 -14.28 -3.66
CA GLU A 75 7.38 -14.97 -4.41
C GLU A 75 6.01 -14.96 -3.70
N PRO A 76 5.90 -15.24 -2.38
CA PRO A 76 4.65 -15.08 -1.63
C PRO A 76 4.08 -13.66 -1.69
N ALA A 77 4.89 -12.64 -1.43
CA ALA A 77 4.48 -11.24 -1.49
C ALA A 77 4.01 -10.85 -2.90
N GLN A 78 4.71 -11.30 -3.95
CA GLN A 78 4.33 -11.08 -5.35
C GLN A 78 2.95 -11.64 -5.67
N LYS A 79 2.68 -12.90 -5.29
CA LYS A 79 1.37 -13.57 -5.51
C LYS A 79 0.23 -12.80 -4.82
N LEU A 80 0.46 -12.36 -3.59
CA LEU A 80 -0.55 -11.63 -2.83
C LEU A 80 -0.78 -10.21 -3.36
N LEU A 81 0.27 -9.49 -3.73
CA LEU A 81 0.16 -8.18 -4.37
C LEU A 81 -0.56 -8.28 -5.72
N HIS A 82 -0.30 -9.35 -6.49
CA HIS A 82 -1.03 -9.62 -7.72
C HIS A 82 -2.52 -9.86 -7.45
N ALA A 83 -2.85 -10.70 -6.46
CA ALA A 83 -4.24 -10.96 -6.05
C ALA A 83 -4.92 -9.68 -5.55
N PHE A 84 -4.19 -8.83 -4.80
CA PHE A 84 -4.66 -7.54 -4.32
C PHE A 84 -4.88 -6.53 -5.45
N LYS A 85 -4.16 -6.61 -6.56
CA LYS A 85 -4.30 -5.73 -7.73
C LYS A 85 -5.36 -6.16 -8.74
N TYR A 86 -5.49 -7.46 -8.96
CA TYR A 86 -6.20 -7.96 -10.15
C TYR A 86 -7.34 -8.93 -9.84
N ASN A 87 -7.40 -9.50 -8.63
CA ASN A 87 -8.42 -10.50 -8.28
C ASN A 87 -9.45 -9.97 -7.27
N SER A 88 -9.58 -8.66 -7.13
CA SER A 88 -10.51 -7.98 -6.22
C SER A 88 -10.41 -8.46 -4.76
N LYS A 89 -9.23 -8.95 -4.33
CA LYS A 89 -8.99 -9.45 -2.97
C LYS A 89 -8.68 -8.31 -2.01
N THR A 90 -9.62 -7.35 -1.88
CA THR A 90 -9.49 -6.19 -0.98
C THR A 90 -9.31 -6.59 0.49
N SER A 91 -9.81 -7.77 0.88
CA SER A 91 -9.62 -8.36 2.21
C SER A 91 -8.15 -8.59 2.58
N LEU A 92 -7.21 -8.64 1.62
CA LEU A 92 -5.77 -8.67 1.88
C LEU A 92 -5.26 -7.43 2.64
N CYS A 93 -6.01 -6.33 2.62
CA CYS A 93 -5.75 -5.18 3.49
C CYS A 93 -5.68 -5.59 4.98
N LYS A 94 -6.53 -6.55 5.41
CA LYS A 94 -6.52 -7.11 6.77
C LYS A 94 -5.26 -7.94 7.09
N THR A 95 -4.49 -8.33 6.07
CA THR A 95 -3.19 -9.00 6.24
C THR A 95 -2.04 -8.00 6.15
N PHE A 96 -2.08 -7.10 5.18
CA PHE A 96 -0.99 -6.17 4.91
C PHE A 96 -0.85 -5.08 5.97
N VAL A 97 -1.96 -4.49 6.40
CA VAL A 97 -1.94 -3.39 7.39
C VAL A 97 -1.32 -3.81 8.72
N PRO A 98 -1.68 -4.95 9.35
CA PRO A 98 -1.01 -5.40 10.57
C PRO A 98 0.51 -5.62 10.40
N LEU A 99 0.97 -6.12 9.25
CA LEU A 99 2.40 -6.26 8.97
C LEU A 99 3.10 -4.90 8.84
N MET A 100 2.44 -3.93 8.18
CA MET A 100 2.95 -2.55 8.10
C MET A 100 3.02 -1.91 9.49
N ILE A 101 2.00 -2.07 10.33
CA ILE A 101 1.99 -1.57 11.71
C ILE A 101 3.12 -2.22 12.52
N THR A 102 3.25 -3.55 12.46
CA THR A 102 4.34 -4.27 13.15
C THR A 102 5.72 -3.74 12.73
N PHE A 103 5.91 -3.45 11.44
CA PHE A 103 7.15 -2.87 10.94
C PHE A 103 7.38 -1.45 11.46
N ILE A 104 6.36 -0.59 11.41
CA ILE A 104 6.42 0.79 11.88
C ILE A 104 6.80 0.83 13.35
N ASP A 105 6.12 0.04 14.18
CA ASP A 105 6.32 0.01 15.63
C ASP A 105 7.69 -0.57 16.00
N ARG A 106 8.10 -1.68 15.35
CA ARG A 106 9.42 -2.30 15.53
C ARG A 106 10.57 -1.32 15.30
N HIS A 107 10.45 -0.49 14.28
CA HIS A 107 11.49 0.46 13.88
C HIS A 107 11.27 1.87 14.42
N SER A 108 10.24 2.07 15.26
CA SER A 108 9.88 3.37 15.84
C SER A 108 9.80 4.48 14.77
N LEU A 109 9.18 4.18 13.63
CA LEU A 109 9.08 5.15 12.54
C LEU A 109 8.24 6.37 12.98
N PRO A 110 8.67 7.59 12.66
CA PRO A 110 8.07 8.81 13.19
C PRO A 110 6.79 9.23 12.47
N LEU A 111 5.79 8.32 12.37
CA LEU A 111 4.55 8.59 11.64
C LEU A 111 3.77 9.78 12.23
N GLN A 112 3.79 9.97 13.53
CA GLN A 112 3.13 11.10 14.20
C GLN A 112 3.72 12.48 13.83
N LYS A 113 4.88 12.52 13.15
CA LYS A 113 5.45 13.78 12.64
C LYS A 113 4.86 14.20 11.29
N PHE A 114 3.98 13.38 10.72
CA PHE A 114 3.29 13.70 9.47
C PHE A 114 1.88 14.23 9.76
N ASP A 115 1.54 15.33 9.09
CA ASP A 115 0.24 16.00 9.22
C ASP A 115 -0.83 15.33 8.36
N LEU A 116 -0.41 14.74 7.23
CA LEU A 116 -1.28 14.12 6.24
C LEU A 116 -0.75 12.76 5.80
N ILE A 117 -1.66 11.81 5.63
CA ILE A 117 -1.42 10.54 4.95
C ILE A 117 -2.23 10.50 3.65
N ALA A 118 -1.59 10.19 2.53
CA ALA A 118 -2.23 10.16 1.22
C ALA A 118 -1.81 8.93 0.42
N PRO A 119 -2.72 8.31 -0.34
CA PRO A 119 -2.38 7.23 -1.25
C PRO A 119 -1.73 7.75 -2.53
N ILE A 120 -0.86 6.96 -3.14
CA ILE A 120 -0.52 7.13 -4.55
C ILE A 120 -1.77 6.84 -5.39
N PRO A 121 -2.26 7.80 -6.20
CA PRO A 121 -3.47 7.60 -6.98
C PRO A 121 -3.25 6.73 -8.22
N LEU A 122 -4.28 5.99 -8.59
CA LEU A 122 -4.36 5.34 -9.89
C LEU A 122 -4.88 6.34 -10.95
N HIS A 123 -4.50 6.09 -12.20
CA HIS A 123 -5.16 6.78 -13.33
C HIS A 123 -6.65 6.39 -13.38
N PRO A 124 -7.58 7.31 -13.71
CA PRO A 124 -9.01 7.02 -13.71
C PRO A 124 -9.43 5.78 -14.51
N ALA A 125 -8.78 5.52 -15.65
CA ALA A 125 -9.03 4.32 -16.44
C ALA A 125 -8.71 3.03 -15.66
N ARG A 126 -7.56 3.03 -14.94
CA ARG A 126 -7.18 1.87 -14.10
C ARG A 126 -8.06 1.73 -12.86
N LEU A 127 -8.50 2.84 -12.29
CA LEU A 127 -9.43 2.81 -11.17
C LEU A 127 -10.76 2.20 -11.59
N ARG A 128 -11.28 2.53 -12.78
CA ARG A 128 -12.49 1.91 -13.34
C ARG A 128 -12.33 0.43 -13.63
N GLU A 129 -11.18 0.03 -14.21
CA GLU A 129 -10.86 -1.37 -14.50
C GLU A 129 -10.78 -2.22 -13.22
N ARG A 130 -10.12 -1.68 -12.19
CA ARG A 130 -9.82 -2.38 -10.94
C ARG A 130 -10.92 -2.31 -9.89
N GLY A 131 -11.74 -1.24 -9.95
CA GLY A 131 -12.83 -0.96 -9.01
C GLY A 131 -12.38 -0.26 -7.72
N TYR A 132 -11.08 -0.22 -7.40
CA TYR A 132 -10.53 0.40 -6.19
C TYR A 132 -9.06 0.75 -6.34
N ASN A 133 -8.56 1.61 -5.44
CA ASN A 133 -7.15 1.93 -5.30
C ASN A 133 -6.59 1.19 -4.06
N GLN A 134 -5.61 0.29 -4.26
CA GLN A 134 -4.96 -0.47 -3.19
C GLN A 134 -4.32 0.44 -2.16
N SER A 135 -3.57 1.44 -2.65
CA SER A 135 -2.87 2.40 -1.80
C SER A 135 -3.86 3.21 -0.95
N ALA A 136 -5.08 3.48 -1.46
CA ALA A 136 -6.14 4.14 -0.69
C ALA A 136 -6.67 3.25 0.45
N LEU A 137 -6.85 1.96 0.23
CA LEU A 137 -7.25 1.02 1.28
C LEU A 137 -6.20 0.95 2.39
N LEU A 138 -4.91 0.86 2.03
CA LEU A 138 -3.81 0.81 2.99
C LEU A 138 -3.69 2.13 3.76
N SER A 139 -3.69 3.27 3.06
CA SER A 139 -3.53 4.59 3.66
C SER A 139 -4.68 4.94 4.61
N LEU A 140 -5.93 4.62 4.25
CA LEU A 140 -7.09 4.84 5.11
C LEU A 140 -7.01 4.01 6.41
N ALA A 141 -6.58 2.76 6.31
CA ALA A 141 -6.45 1.90 7.48
C ALA A 141 -5.32 2.38 8.42
N LEU A 142 -4.17 2.78 7.87
CA LEU A 142 -3.05 3.34 8.64
C LEU A 142 -3.42 4.70 9.26
N SER A 143 -4.11 5.56 8.52
CA SER A 143 -4.61 6.85 9.00
C SER A 143 -5.48 6.68 10.26
N ARG A 144 -6.42 5.74 10.23
CA ARG A 144 -7.28 5.43 11.37
C ARG A 144 -6.50 4.89 12.57
N HIS A 145 -5.50 4.04 12.32
CA HIS A 145 -4.70 3.43 13.38
C HIS A 145 -3.81 4.46 14.09
N TYR A 146 -3.15 5.33 13.32
CA TYR A 146 -2.22 6.34 13.87
C TYR A 146 -2.87 7.70 14.11
N ASN A 147 -4.18 7.85 13.84
CA ASN A 147 -4.93 9.11 13.98
C ASN A 147 -4.28 10.27 13.21
N ILE A 148 -3.86 10.01 11.94
CA ILE A 148 -3.31 11.01 11.03
C ILE A 148 -4.39 11.39 10.01
N LEU A 149 -4.52 12.66 9.67
CA LEU A 149 -5.52 13.13 8.70
C LEU A 149 -5.30 12.46 7.33
N HIS A 150 -6.35 11.83 6.80
CA HIS A 150 -6.35 11.16 5.50
C HIS A 150 -6.85 12.08 4.39
N SER A 151 -6.08 12.16 3.30
CA SER A 151 -6.48 12.91 2.10
C SER A 151 -6.36 12.03 0.85
N GLU A 152 -7.48 11.41 0.45
CA GLU A 152 -7.52 10.51 -0.71
C GLU A 152 -7.29 11.26 -2.03
N ASN A 153 -7.76 12.50 -2.12
CA ASN A 153 -7.73 13.31 -3.34
C ASN A 153 -6.62 14.38 -3.35
N LEU A 154 -5.61 14.22 -2.49
CA LEU A 154 -4.47 15.15 -2.43
C LEU A 154 -3.72 15.22 -3.76
N LEU A 155 -3.57 14.09 -4.40
CA LEU A 155 -2.92 13.92 -5.70
C LEU A 155 -3.90 13.34 -6.72
N ILE A 156 -3.77 13.76 -7.97
CA ILE A 156 -4.49 13.17 -9.11
C ILE A 156 -3.45 12.68 -10.12
N ARG A 157 -3.61 11.44 -10.59
CA ARG A 157 -2.81 10.89 -11.68
C ARG A 157 -3.49 11.20 -13.00
N GLN A 158 -2.89 12.11 -13.79
CA GLN A 158 -3.44 12.60 -15.06
C GLN A 158 -2.91 11.84 -16.28
N LYS A 159 -1.72 11.20 -16.17
CA LYS A 159 -1.09 10.49 -17.29
C LYS A 159 -1.35 8.99 -17.16
N MET A 160 -1.92 8.41 -18.22
CA MET A 160 -2.03 6.96 -18.34
C MET A 160 -0.66 6.40 -18.76
N THR A 161 0.06 5.85 -17.79
CA THR A 161 1.35 5.18 -18.07
C THR A 161 1.11 3.70 -18.32
N PRO A 162 1.83 3.04 -19.24
CA PRO A 162 1.77 1.60 -19.41
C PRO A 162 2.02 0.85 -18.08
N THR A 163 1.54 -0.38 -17.99
CA THR A 163 1.89 -1.26 -16.85
C THR A 163 3.39 -1.35 -16.74
N GLN A 164 3.95 -1.05 -15.59
CA GLN A 164 5.41 -1.05 -15.36
C GLN A 164 6.02 -2.47 -15.39
N THR A 165 5.19 -3.51 -15.55
CA THR A 165 5.60 -4.90 -15.72
C THR A 165 6.33 -5.04 -17.05
N GLY A 166 7.63 -5.37 -17.01
CA GLY A 166 8.46 -5.53 -18.22
C GLY A 166 9.23 -4.28 -18.67
N LEU A 167 9.02 -3.10 -18.08
CA LEU A 167 9.80 -1.90 -18.41
C LEU A 167 11.12 -1.85 -17.63
N GLY A 168 12.21 -1.46 -18.31
CA GLY A 168 13.49 -1.15 -17.68
C GLY A 168 13.42 0.08 -16.74
N ALA A 169 14.38 0.18 -15.81
CA ALA A 169 14.41 1.26 -14.82
C ALA A 169 14.34 2.66 -15.47
N LYS A 170 15.14 2.93 -16.49
CA LYS A 170 15.18 4.22 -17.22
C LYS A 170 13.83 4.59 -17.83
N GLN A 171 13.13 3.63 -18.44
CA GLN A 171 11.79 3.85 -19.02
C GLN A 171 10.74 4.18 -17.96
N ARG A 172 10.85 3.60 -16.76
CA ARG A 172 9.95 3.90 -15.64
C ARG A 172 10.06 5.35 -15.19
N TRP A 173 11.26 5.91 -15.15
CA TRP A 173 11.48 7.31 -14.79
C TRP A 173 10.85 8.26 -15.81
N THR A 174 11.16 8.11 -17.11
CA THR A 174 10.60 8.95 -18.17
C THR A 174 9.07 8.87 -18.25
N ASN A 175 8.51 7.69 -18.01
CA ASN A 175 7.05 7.50 -18.03
C ASN A 175 6.32 8.24 -16.88
N MET A 176 6.99 8.47 -15.76
CA MET A 176 6.37 9.09 -14.57
C MET A 176 6.48 10.61 -14.56
N GLU A 177 7.25 11.21 -15.46
CA GLU A 177 7.37 12.66 -15.57
C GLU A 177 6.03 13.31 -15.91
N GLY A 178 5.59 14.30 -15.11
CA GLY A 178 4.31 14.97 -15.25
C GLY A 178 3.08 14.08 -15.04
N ALA A 179 3.24 12.92 -14.38
CA ALA A 179 2.13 11.98 -14.19
C ALA A 179 1.12 12.44 -13.13
N PHE A 180 1.52 13.31 -12.20
CA PHE A 180 0.70 13.76 -11.08
C PHE A 180 0.44 15.26 -11.09
N ARG A 181 -0.66 15.67 -10.48
CA ARG A 181 -0.97 17.07 -10.15
C ARG A 181 -1.70 17.15 -8.82
N ILE A 182 -1.69 18.31 -8.20
CA ILE A 182 -2.46 18.66 -7.00
C ILE A 182 -3.64 19.51 -7.43
N PRO A 183 -4.89 19.12 -7.09
CA PRO A 183 -6.06 19.93 -7.43
C PRO A 183 -6.13 21.24 -6.63
N ASN A 184 -5.77 21.22 -5.33
CA ASN A 184 -5.81 22.35 -4.41
C ASN A 184 -4.48 22.53 -3.68
N PRO A 185 -3.51 23.31 -4.23
CA PRO A 185 -2.17 23.43 -3.66
C PRO A 185 -2.11 24.08 -2.27
N THR A 186 -3.06 24.92 -1.91
CA THR A 186 -3.07 25.68 -0.65
C THR A 186 -3.14 24.83 0.61
N ASP A 187 -3.61 23.58 0.49
CA ASP A 187 -3.84 22.70 1.63
C ASP A 187 -2.57 21.96 2.11
N ILE A 188 -1.42 22.16 1.45
CA ILE A 188 -0.19 21.37 1.70
C ILE A 188 1.03 22.20 2.05
N GLU A 189 0.95 23.53 1.94
CA GLU A 189 2.06 24.42 2.26
C GLU A 189 2.54 24.21 3.71
N GLY A 190 3.82 23.98 3.89
CA GLY A 190 4.45 23.77 5.20
C GLY A 190 4.15 22.42 5.86
N LYS A 191 3.31 21.55 5.27
CA LYS A 191 2.92 20.25 5.85
C LYS A 191 3.92 19.14 5.59
N ASN A 192 4.00 18.22 6.55
CA ASN A 192 4.69 16.94 6.41
C ASN A 192 3.69 15.90 5.90
N ILE A 193 3.95 15.28 4.76
CA ILE A 193 3.02 14.39 4.07
C ILE A 193 3.65 13.00 3.92
N ILE A 194 2.92 11.95 4.27
CA ILE A 194 3.35 10.58 4.01
C ILE A 194 2.52 9.97 2.88
N LEU A 195 3.22 9.51 1.83
CA LEU A 195 2.65 8.80 0.70
C LEU A 195 2.64 7.30 0.95
N ILE A 196 1.51 6.66 0.67
CA ILE A 196 1.36 5.21 0.80
C ILE A 196 1.24 4.58 -0.58
N ASP A 197 2.00 3.50 -0.81
CA ASP A 197 1.86 2.65 -2.00
C ASP A 197 1.98 1.17 -1.61
N ASP A 198 1.70 0.27 -2.52
CA ASP A 198 1.77 -1.17 -2.29
C ASP A 198 3.17 -1.76 -2.56
N LEU A 199 3.90 -1.22 -3.53
CA LEU A 199 5.20 -1.76 -3.93
C LEU A 199 6.19 -0.65 -4.33
N PHE A 200 7.35 -0.63 -3.68
CA PHE A 200 8.49 0.18 -4.08
C PHE A 200 9.38 -0.64 -5.03
N THR A 201 9.57 -0.13 -6.23
CA THR A 201 10.49 -0.73 -7.22
C THR A 201 11.67 0.22 -7.47
N THR A 202 11.65 0.99 -8.53
CA THR A 202 12.68 1.99 -8.84
C THR A 202 12.51 3.30 -8.07
N GLY A 203 11.35 3.52 -7.44
CA GLY A 203 11.00 4.77 -6.79
C GLY A 203 10.46 5.86 -7.74
N ALA A 204 10.41 5.63 -9.05
CA ALA A 204 9.99 6.64 -10.03
C ALA A 204 8.57 7.19 -9.77
N THR A 205 7.63 6.32 -9.39
CA THR A 205 6.24 6.72 -9.09
C THR A 205 6.19 7.66 -7.89
N VAL A 206 6.78 7.25 -6.78
CA VAL A 206 6.76 8.01 -5.53
C VAL A 206 7.60 9.28 -5.62
N HIS A 207 8.71 9.26 -6.38
CA HIS A 207 9.52 10.44 -6.69
C HIS A 207 8.68 11.49 -7.44
N SER A 208 8.02 11.11 -8.54
CA SER A 208 7.20 12.04 -9.33
C SER A 208 6.04 12.62 -8.49
N ALA A 209 5.41 11.83 -7.64
CA ALA A 209 4.38 12.30 -6.73
C ALA A 209 4.94 13.25 -5.66
N ALA A 210 6.08 12.91 -5.05
CA ALA A 210 6.76 13.75 -4.06
C ALA A 210 7.26 15.07 -4.65
N GLN A 211 7.76 15.06 -5.89
CA GLN A 211 8.21 16.25 -6.59
C GLN A 211 7.08 17.29 -6.72
N VAL A 212 5.88 16.85 -7.09
CA VAL A 212 4.71 17.74 -7.20
C VAL A 212 4.34 18.31 -5.83
N LEU A 213 4.39 17.51 -4.75
CA LEU A 213 4.14 17.96 -3.38
C LEU A 213 5.19 18.97 -2.92
N LYS A 214 6.48 18.70 -3.14
CA LYS A 214 7.57 19.61 -2.80
C LYS A 214 7.48 20.94 -3.56
N THR A 215 7.19 20.89 -4.85
CA THR A 215 6.98 22.10 -5.68
C THR A 215 5.80 22.93 -5.17
N ALA A 216 4.80 22.32 -4.58
CA ALA A 216 3.64 23.00 -4.01
C ALA A 216 3.82 23.38 -2.51
N GLY A 217 5.04 23.30 -1.97
CA GLY A 217 5.38 23.83 -0.66
C GLY A 217 5.32 22.82 0.50
N ALA A 218 5.19 21.51 0.25
CA ALA A 218 5.27 20.53 1.33
C ALA A 218 6.64 20.57 2.03
N ALA A 219 6.65 20.68 3.36
CA ALA A 219 7.88 20.76 4.15
C ALA A 219 8.66 19.44 4.08
N LYS A 220 7.98 18.30 4.30
CA LYS A 220 8.57 16.96 4.20
C LYS A 220 7.64 16.01 3.47
N VAL A 221 8.23 15.08 2.71
CA VAL A 221 7.51 13.99 2.06
C VAL A 221 8.15 12.66 2.46
N GLY A 222 7.40 11.86 3.20
CA GLY A 222 7.73 10.47 3.49
C GLY A 222 7.04 9.52 2.51
N VAL A 223 7.59 8.33 2.35
CA VAL A 223 6.99 7.25 1.56
C VAL A 223 6.97 6.00 2.42
N LEU A 224 5.85 5.30 2.45
CA LEU A 224 5.72 4.00 3.10
C LEU A 224 5.01 3.04 2.15
N THR A 225 5.63 1.89 1.88
CA THR A 225 5.06 0.84 1.02
C THR A 225 4.93 -0.48 1.77
N PHE A 226 4.03 -1.35 1.28
CA PHE A 226 3.96 -2.69 1.84
C PHE A 226 5.21 -3.50 1.51
N SER A 227 5.73 -3.41 0.27
CA SER A 227 6.88 -4.21 -0.12
C SER A 227 7.90 -3.44 -0.96
N VAL A 228 9.16 -3.92 -0.98
CA VAL A 228 10.29 -3.39 -1.76
C VAL A 228 10.97 -4.50 -2.55
N THR A 229 11.31 -4.25 -3.82
CA THR A 229 12.09 -5.19 -4.64
C THR A 229 13.57 -5.17 -4.24
N GLU A 230 14.22 -6.35 -4.26
CA GLU A 230 15.68 -6.44 -4.07
C GLU A 230 16.43 -5.67 -5.16
N GLY A 231 17.61 -5.15 -4.83
CA GLY A 231 18.44 -4.36 -5.76
C GLY A 231 18.09 -2.88 -5.82
N THR A 232 17.24 -2.38 -4.94
CA THR A 232 16.93 -0.95 -4.78
C THR A 232 17.76 -0.27 -3.68
N HIS A 233 18.86 -0.92 -3.27
CA HIS A 233 19.83 -0.42 -2.26
C HIS A 233 20.79 0.58 -2.85
#